data_9845a81ba028301c1f696c729ca7e67a
#
_entry.id   9845a81ba028301c1f696c729ca7e67a
#
_cell.length_a   1.000
_cell.length_b   1.000
_cell.length_c   1.000
_cell.angle_alpha   90.00
_cell.angle_beta   90.00
_cell.angle_gamma   90.00
#
_symmetry.space_group_name_H-M   'P 1'
#
loop_
_entity.id
_entity.type
_entity.pdbx_description
1 polymer ?
#
loop_
_entity_poly.entity_id
_entity_poly.type
_entity_poly.pdbx_seq_one_letter_code
_entity_poly.pdbx_strand_id
1 'polypeptide(L)'
;MERPYILHLLTPGHQVSPFDVNMAADAGYQMIAPYTAVGLDAIAGLTQDAIFSRGPKGAARTGIFVGGHDVLLAADMLERARKSMFPPFVVSLFADPSGSYTTAAALVACTEAALKKQDPAGLSGKRVLLLGGTGTVGRVAGVLCAQAGADVRLASRHGLASGQAAADETGRRFGTTLHGASSQTDDERRAELAAADVVMGVAAAGVQVMSEADRAIATRMKVAADVNAVPPEGLAGVGVMDDAKPLAGTGALAIGALAVGNVKYQVQHRMLVRMREAAKPVTFSFPDALTVAREVLAEKS
;
A
#
# COMPACT_ATOMS: atom_id res chain seq x y z
N MET A 1 18.02 -28.44 20.36
CA MET A 1 17.77 -26.97 20.36
C MET A 1 16.89 -26.64 19.17
N GLU A 2 15.84 -25.87 19.38
CA GLU A 2 14.94 -25.44 18.32
C GLU A 2 15.61 -24.40 17.43
N ARG A 3 15.45 -24.49 16.09
CA ARG A 3 16.09 -23.54 15.17
C ARG A 3 15.44 -22.16 15.29
N PRO A 4 16.20 -21.05 15.31
CA PRO A 4 15.62 -19.71 15.40
C PRO A 4 14.81 -19.34 14.15
N TYR A 5 13.82 -18.44 14.33
CA TYR A 5 13.15 -17.78 13.21
C TYR A 5 14.07 -16.69 12.64
N ILE A 6 14.34 -16.77 11.34
CA ILE A 6 15.19 -15.82 10.61
C ILE A 6 14.37 -15.11 9.55
N LEU A 7 14.51 -13.78 9.48
CA LEU A 7 13.99 -12.96 8.40
C LEU A 7 15.15 -12.32 7.63
N HIS A 8 15.26 -12.60 6.34
CA HIS A 8 16.16 -11.91 5.43
C HIS A 8 15.42 -10.71 4.84
N LEU A 9 15.90 -9.48 5.12
CA LEU A 9 15.36 -8.23 4.58
C LEU A 9 16.15 -7.83 3.35
N LEU A 10 15.57 -7.94 2.16
CA LEU A 10 16.22 -7.60 0.89
C LEU A 10 15.70 -6.25 0.40
N THR A 11 16.61 -5.31 0.10
CA THR A 11 16.25 -4.02 -0.48
C THR A 11 17.18 -3.63 -1.62
N PRO A 12 16.65 -3.11 -2.74
CA PRO A 12 17.49 -2.53 -3.79
C PRO A 12 18.15 -1.21 -3.37
N GLY A 13 17.64 -0.58 -2.30
CA GLY A 13 18.20 0.64 -1.73
C GLY A 13 19.47 0.41 -0.91
N HIS A 14 20.11 1.52 -0.52
CA HIS A 14 21.31 1.50 0.33
C HIS A 14 21.00 1.31 1.83
N GLN A 15 19.74 1.35 2.21
CA GLN A 15 19.31 1.24 3.61
C GLN A 15 18.06 0.37 3.71
N VAL A 16 17.98 -0.42 4.78
CA VAL A 16 16.76 -1.08 5.22
C VAL A 16 16.01 -0.14 6.15
N SER A 17 14.70 -0.13 6.09
CA SER A 17 13.87 0.68 6.95
C SER A 17 13.95 0.20 8.41
N PRO A 18 14.31 1.05 9.39
CA PRO A 18 14.24 0.70 10.81
C PRO A 18 12.83 0.30 11.25
N PHE A 19 11.80 0.84 10.59
CA PHE A 19 10.41 0.45 10.84
C PHE A 19 10.20 -1.04 10.55
N ASP A 20 10.67 -1.53 9.41
CA ASP A 20 10.51 -2.95 9.03
C ASP A 20 11.29 -3.87 9.95
N VAL A 21 12.49 -3.44 10.40
CA VAL A 21 13.30 -4.17 11.38
C VAL A 21 12.56 -4.31 12.71
N ASN A 22 12.01 -3.20 13.23
CA ASN A 22 11.26 -3.20 14.48
C ASN A 22 10.01 -4.10 14.37
N MET A 23 9.24 -3.94 13.29
CA MET A 23 8.05 -4.76 13.05
C MET A 23 8.38 -6.25 12.98
N ALA A 24 9.50 -6.62 12.37
CA ALA A 24 9.95 -8.02 12.30
C ALA A 24 10.34 -8.55 13.69
N ALA A 25 11.02 -7.75 14.51
CA ALA A 25 11.38 -8.10 15.88
C ALA A 25 10.11 -8.28 16.75
N ASP A 26 9.18 -7.34 16.69
CA ASP A 26 7.91 -7.40 17.42
C ASP A 26 7.03 -8.57 16.97
N ALA A 27 7.13 -8.98 15.69
CA ALA A 27 6.48 -10.18 15.18
C ALA A 27 7.18 -11.48 15.63
N GLY A 28 8.28 -11.42 16.38
CA GLY A 28 8.96 -12.56 17.01
C GLY A 28 10.01 -13.23 16.13
N TYR A 29 10.55 -12.57 15.10
CA TYR A 29 11.75 -13.04 14.42
C TYR A 29 12.98 -12.84 15.31
N GLN A 30 13.74 -13.88 15.54
CA GLN A 30 14.88 -13.89 16.47
C GLN A 30 16.18 -13.42 15.83
N MET A 31 16.29 -13.56 14.51
CA MET A 31 17.38 -13.03 13.71
C MET A 31 16.81 -12.28 12.50
N ILE A 32 17.30 -11.05 12.30
CA ILE A 32 16.91 -10.21 11.17
C ILE A 32 18.21 -9.85 10.45
N ALA A 33 18.33 -10.28 9.19
CA ALA A 33 19.53 -10.10 8.38
C ALA A 33 19.23 -9.13 7.21
N PRO A 34 19.71 -7.88 7.27
CA PRO A 34 19.53 -6.91 6.19
C PRO A 34 20.53 -7.14 5.05
N TYR A 35 20.03 -7.03 3.81
CA TYR A 35 20.82 -7.01 2.58
C TYR A 35 20.43 -5.77 1.79
N THR A 36 21.40 -4.93 1.48
CA THR A 36 21.23 -3.67 0.75
C THR A 36 21.80 -3.76 -0.65
N ALA A 37 21.42 -2.83 -1.54
CA ALA A 37 21.82 -2.79 -2.93
C ALA A 37 21.55 -4.12 -3.68
N VAL A 38 20.46 -4.81 -3.34
CA VAL A 38 20.08 -6.09 -3.95
C VAL A 38 19.39 -5.83 -5.28
N GLY A 39 20.06 -6.16 -6.38
CA GLY A 39 19.43 -6.13 -7.71
C GLY A 39 18.49 -7.30 -7.96
N LEU A 40 17.61 -7.17 -8.96
CA LEU A 40 16.68 -8.24 -9.35
C LEU A 40 17.40 -9.54 -9.76
N ASP A 41 18.57 -9.43 -10.35
CA ASP A 41 19.43 -10.54 -10.75
C ASP A 41 19.96 -11.37 -9.56
N ALA A 42 20.24 -10.73 -8.42
CA ALA A 42 20.75 -11.38 -7.22
C ALA A 42 19.67 -12.19 -6.46
N ILE A 43 18.38 -11.88 -6.65
CA ILE A 43 17.27 -12.46 -5.87
C ILE A 43 17.24 -13.99 -5.95
N ALA A 44 17.47 -14.56 -7.11
CA ALA A 44 17.43 -16.02 -7.27
C ALA A 44 18.49 -16.71 -6.41
N GLY A 45 19.74 -16.22 -6.45
CA GLY A 45 20.85 -16.77 -5.67
C GLY A 45 20.62 -16.64 -4.16
N LEU A 46 20.24 -15.45 -3.69
CA LEU A 46 19.97 -15.20 -2.27
C LEU A 46 18.82 -16.08 -1.75
N THR A 47 17.77 -16.28 -2.57
CA THR A 47 16.66 -17.16 -2.22
C THR A 47 17.12 -18.62 -2.12
N GLN A 48 17.92 -19.09 -3.07
CA GLN A 48 18.47 -20.46 -3.06
C GLN A 48 19.39 -20.70 -1.86
N ASP A 49 20.24 -19.75 -1.52
CA ASP A 49 21.08 -19.83 -0.32
C ASP A 49 20.24 -19.93 0.95
N ALA A 50 19.15 -19.17 1.04
CA ALA A 50 18.25 -19.22 2.19
C ALA A 50 17.52 -20.57 2.34
N ILE A 51 17.10 -21.19 1.23
CA ILE A 51 16.39 -22.48 1.26
C ILE A 51 17.32 -23.68 1.44
N PHE A 52 18.50 -23.70 0.85
CA PHE A 52 19.40 -24.86 0.92
C PHE A 52 20.21 -24.94 2.22
N SER A 53 20.54 -23.79 2.81
CA SER A 53 21.41 -23.75 4.01
C SER A 53 20.80 -24.36 5.26
N ARG A 54 19.48 -24.55 5.35
CA ARG A 54 18.80 -24.96 6.58
C ARG A 54 18.03 -26.28 6.48
N GLY A 55 17.89 -26.85 5.29
CA GLY A 55 17.02 -27.99 5.01
C GLY A 55 15.53 -27.69 5.27
N PRO A 56 14.59 -28.63 4.99
CA PRO A 56 13.15 -28.34 5.03
C PRO A 56 12.63 -27.83 6.38
N LYS A 57 13.10 -28.40 7.51
CA LYS A 57 12.70 -27.97 8.86
C LYS A 57 13.20 -26.56 9.22
N GLY A 58 14.33 -26.14 8.67
CA GLY A 58 14.85 -24.80 8.88
C GLY A 58 14.25 -23.79 7.89
N ALA A 59 13.97 -24.22 6.68
CA ALA A 59 13.27 -23.39 5.69
C ALA A 59 11.88 -22.96 6.20
N ALA A 60 11.14 -23.84 6.88
CA ALA A 60 9.87 -23.51 7.53
C ALA A 60 9.98 -22.42 8.62
N ARG A 61 11.20 -22.10 9.08
CA ARG A 61 11.48 -21.04 10.08
C ARG A 61 12.32 -19.91 9.47
N THR A 62 12.25 -19.76 8.16
CA THR A 62 12.98 -18.74 7.39
C THR A 62 11.99 -17.99 6.54
N GLY A 63 12.06 -16.66 6.56
CA GLY A 63 11.29 -15.77 5.73
C GLY A 63 12.18 -14.82 4.94
N ILE A 64 11.67 -14.33 3.82
CA ILE A 64 12.29 -13.27 3.03
C ILE A 64 11.28 -12.11 2.95
N PHE A 65 11.74 -10.92 3.32
CA PHE A 65 10.99 -9.67 3.18
C PHE A 65 11.63 -8.82 2.09
N VAL A 66 10.83 -8.31 1.16
CA VAL A 66 11.27 -7.45 0.07
C VAL A 66 10.82 -6.01 0.37
N GLY A 67 11.78 -5.14 0.65
CA GLY A 67 11.60 -3.71 0.86
C GLY A 67 11.92 -2.88 -0.40
N GLY A 68 12.33 -1.63 -0.18
CA GLY A 68 12.72 -0.68 -1.24
C GLY A 68 11.69 0.41 -1.46
N HIS A 69 11.86 1.21 -2.53
CA HIS A 69 11.01 2.36 -2.82
C HIS A 69 10.25 2.23 -4.16
N ASP A 70 10.46 1.17 -4.92
CA ASP A 70 9.79 0.92 -6.20
C ASP A 70 8.83 -0.26 -6.05
N VAL A 71 7.55 0.01 -6.20
CA VAL A 71 6.48 -0.99 -6.02
C VAL A 71 6.42 -2.01 -7.15
N LEU A 72 6.87 -1.65 -8.35
CA LEU A 72 6.91 -2.55 -9.49
C LEU A 72 8.12 -3.48 -9.38
N LEU A 73 9.29 -2.93 -9.08
CA LEU A 73 10.50 -3.71 -8.84
C LEU A 73 10.33 -4.67 -7.66
N ALA A 74 9.69 -4.23 -6.56
CA ALA A 74 9.41 -5.10 -5.42
C ALA A 74 8.50 -6.28 -5.80
N ALA A 75 7.50 -6.06 -6.66
CA ALA A 75 6.65 -7.12 -7.19
C ALA A 75 7.45 -8.10 -8.07
N ASP A 76 8.39 -7.61 -8.88
CA ASP A 76 9.27 -8.45 -9.71
C ASP A 76 10.25 -9.26 -8.85
N MET A 77 10.84 -8.63 -7.81
CA MET A 77 11.70 -9.31 -6.85
C MET A 77 10.96 -10.42 -6.11
N LEU A 78 9.74 -10.15 -5.64
CA LEU A 78 8.88 -11.14 -4.97
C LEU A 78 8.58 -12.32 -5.91
N GLU A 79 8.21 -12.04 -7.14
CA GLU A 79 7.93 -13.07 -8.14
C GLU A 79 9.19 -13.86 -8.49
N ARG A 80 10.35 -13.20 -8.63
CA ARG A 80 11.63 -13.86 -8.88
C ARG A 80 12.01 -14.79 -7.74
N ALA A 81 11.87 -14.35 -6.47
CA ALA A 81 12.09 -15.18 -5.30
C ALA A 81 11.19 -16.42 -5.31
N ARG A 82 9.88 -16.22 -5.52
CA ARG A 82 8.89 -17.30 -5.59
C ARG A 82 9.23 -18.34 -6.66
N LYS A 83 9.62 -17.90 -7.85
CA LYS A 83 10.00 -18.79 -8.97
C LYS A 83 11.33 -19.52 -8.77
N SER A 84 12.16 -19.07 -7.82
CA SER A 84 13.46 -19.67 -7.52
C SER A 84 13.38 -20.80 -6.48
N MET A 85 12.19 -21.06 -5.94
CA MET A 85 11.92 -22.08 -4.96
C MET A 85 11.22 -23.29 -5.58
N PHE A 86 11.44 -24.45 -4.97
CA PHE A 86 10.76 -25.70 -5.34
C PHE A 86 10.57 -26.61 -4.11
N PRO A 87 9.46 -27.30 -3.99
CA PRO A 87 9.20 -28.22 -2.87
C PRO A 87 10.29 -29.31 -2.74
N PRO A 88 10.72 -29.68 -1.52
CA PRO A 88 10.29 -29.16 -0.24
C PRO A 88 11.07 -27.90 0.22
N PHE A 89 11.92 -27.33 -0.63
CA PHE A 89 12.78 -26.19 -0.34
C PHE A 89 12.04 -24.89 -0.67
N VAL A 90 11.21 -24.46 0.27
CA VAL A 90 10.39 -23.25 0.15
C VAL A 90 10.41 -22.48 1.47
N VAL A 91 10.42 -21.14 1.38
CA VAL A 91 10.32 -20.22 2.52
C VAL A 91 9.14 -19.26 2.30
N SER A 92 8.67 -18.65 3.37
CA SER A 92 7.64 -17.61 3.26
C SER A 92 8.23 -16.31 2.73
N LEU A 93 7.44 -15.59 1.91
CA LEU A 93 7.81 -14.33 1.28
C LEU A 93 6.81 -13.24 1.64
N PHE A 94 7.29 -12.01 1.79
CA PHE A 94 6.45 -10.82 1.95
C PHE A 94 7.11 -9.62 1.27
N ALA A 95 6.37 -8.87 0.47
CA ALA A 95 6.81 -7.61 -0.10
C ALA A 95 5.98 -6.45 0.45
N ASP A 96 6.67 -5.42 0.98
CA ASP A 96 6.06 -4.16 1.42
C ASP A 96 7.04 -2.99 1.24
N PRO A 97 7.28 -2.56 -0.03
CA PRO A 97 8.27 -1.54 -0.33
C PRO A 97 7.90 -0.20 0.33
N SER A 98 8.76 0.28 1.23
CA SER A 98 8.54 1.50 2.06
C SER A 98 7.19 1.50 2.80
N GLY A 99 6.66 0.34 3.15
CA GLY A 99 5.34 0.23 3.74
C GLY A 99 4.19 0.63 2.80
N SER A 100 4.44 0.72 1.49
CA SER A 100 3.43 1.22 0.53
C SER A 100 2.31 0.23 0.30
N TYR A 101 2.58 -1.07 0.33
CA TYR A 101 1.57 -2.10 0.12
C TYR A 101 0.58 -2.14 1.29
N THR A 102 1.09 -2.13 2.50
CA THR A 102 0.24 -2.11 3.71
C THR A 102 -0.46 -0.78 3.93
N THR A 103 0.18 0.36 3.57
CA THR A 103 -0.46 1.69 3.61
C THR A 103 -1.60 1.81 2.61
N ALA A 104 -1.37 1.39 1.35
CA ALA A 104 -2.41 1.40 0.31
C ALA A 104 -3.59 0.49 0.70
N ALA A 105 -3.31 -0.69 1.23
CA ALA A 105 -4.32 -1.62 1.71
C ALA A 105 -5.17 -1.02 2.84
N ALA A 106 -4.53 -0.40 3.84
CA ALA A 106 -5.21 0.26 4.94
C ALA A 106 -6.06 1.45 4.46
N LEU A 107 -5.51 2.30 3.58
CA LEU A 107 -6.21 3.44 2.98
C LEU A 107 -7.47 2.99 2.25
N VAL A 108 -7.36 1.98 1.39
CA VAL A 108 -8.48 1.45 0.61
C VAL A 108 -9.52 0.80 1.51
N ALA A 109 -9.11 0.00 2.49
CA ALA A 109 -10.04 -0.64 3.43
C ALA A 109 -10.81 0.38 4.29
N CYS A 110 -10.13 1.41 4.84
CA CYS A 110 -10.78 2.49 5.59
C CYS A 110 -11.76 3.26 4.70
N THR A 111 -11.37 3.58 3.47
CA THR A 111 -12.24 4.27 2.50
C THR A 111 -13.47 3.41 2.15
N GLU A 112 -13.28 2.12 1.89
CA GLU A 112 -14.37 1.19 1.60
C GLU A 112 -15.34 1.07 2.78
N ALA A 113 -14.83 0.98 4.00
CA ALA A 113 -15.65 0.92 5.21
C ALA A 113 -16.45 2.21 5.43
N ALA A 114 -15.85 3.38 5.18
CA ALA A 114 -16.57 4.67 5.25
C ALA A 114 -17.63 4.80 4.16
N LEU A 115 -17.32 4.40 2.92
CA LEU A 115 -18.31 4.40 1.83
C LEU A 115 -19.52 3.51 2.14
N LYS A 116 -19.30 2.32 2.67
CA LYS A 116 -20.38 1.37 3.01
C LYS A 116 -21.37 1.89 4.06
N LYS A 117 -20.98 2.91 4.84
CA LYS A 117 -21.92 3.62 5.74
C LYS A 117 -22.96 4.45 4.98
N GLN A 118 -22.66 4.88 3.75
CA GLN A 118 -23.51 5.70 2.91
C GLN A 118 -24.09 4.94 1.70
N ASP A 119 -23.34 3.97 1.19
CA ASP A 119 -23.67 3.22 -0.02
C ASP A 119 -23.12 1.78 0.06
N PRO A 120 -24.00 0.76 0.16
CA PRO A 120 -23.58 -0.64 0.24
C PRO A 120 -22.69 -1.13 -0.89
N ALA A 121 -22.73 -0.48 -2.07
CA ALA A 121 -21.87 -0.81 -3.21
C ALA A 121 -20.38 -0.54 -2.93
N GLY A 122 -20.06 0.26 -1.90
CA GLY A 122 -18.69 0.59 -1.56
C GLY A 122 -17.96 1.28 -2.71
N LEU A 123 -16.82 0.75 -3.13
CA LEU A 123 -15.99 1.29 -4.22
C LEU A 123 -16.55 0.99 -5.62
N SER A 124 -17.42 -0.02 -5.76
CA SER A 124 -17.91 -0.41 -7.07
C SER A 124 -18.65 0.73 -7.77
N GLY A 125 -18.26 1.02 -9.02
CA GLY A 125 -18.82 2.10 -9.84
C GLY A 125 -18.46 3.51 -9.38
N LYS A 126 -17.62 3.71 -8.36
CA LYS A 126 -17.20 5.03 -7.89
C LYS A 126 -16.02 5.55 -8.72
N ARG A 127 -15.99 6.86 -8.96
CA ARG A 127 -14.82 7.53 -9.50
C ARG A 127 -13.88 7.91 -8.36
N VAL A 128 -12.70 7.29 -8.35
CA VAL A 128 -11.66 7.48 -7.33
C VAL A 128 -10.54 8.32 -7.93
N LEU A 129 -10.29 9.49 -7.35
CA LEU A 129 -9.18 10.37 -7.69
C LEU A 129 -8.07 10.26 -6.65
N LEU A 130 -6.87 9.90 -7.09
CA LEU A 130 -5.68 9.87 -6.25
C LEU A 130 -4.78 11.07 -6.58
N LEU A 131 -4.78 12.08 -5.72
CA LEU A 131 -3.88 13.25 -5.82
C LEU A 131 -2.48 12.87 -5.31
N GLY A 132 -1.48 12.97 -6.17
CA GLY A 132 -0.16 12.35 -5.97
C GLY A 132 -0.15 10.86 -6.36
N GLY A 133 -1.11 10.44 -7.17
CA GLY A 133 -1.38 9.05 -7.54
C GLY A 133 -0.27 8.31 -8.27
N THR A 134 0.71 9.02 -8.82
CA THR A 134 1.89 8.43 -9.49
C THR A 134 2.95 7.90 -8.53
N GLY A 135 2.82 8.22 -7.23
CA GLY A 135 3.70 7.73 -6.16
C GLY A 135 3.42 6.27 -5.78
N THR A 136 4.23 5.74 -4.87
CA THR A 136 4.20 4.32 -4.47
C THR A 136 2.86 3.89 -3.89
N VAL A 137 2.34 4.63 -2.89
CA VAL A 137 1.04 4.34 -2.27
C VAL A 137 -0.09 4.53 -3.29
N GLY A 138 -0.03 5.60 -4.10
CA GLY A 138 -1.07 5.93 -5.07
C GLY A 138 -1.25 4.86 -6.16
N ARG A 139 -0.15 4.35 -6.70
CA ARG A 139 -0.18 3.26 -7.71
C ARG A 139 -0.85 2.02 -7.15
N VAL A 140 -0.47 1.59 -5.95
CA VAL A 140 -1.01 0.38 -5.32
C VAL A 140 -2.46 0.57 -4.87
N ALA A 141 -2.81 1.70 -4.25
CA ALA A 141 -4.19 2.02 -3.90
C ALA A 141 -5.09 2.07 -5.14
N GLY A 142 -4.56 2.64 -6.25
CA GLY A 142 -5.24 2.64 -7.54
C GLY A 142 -5.58 1.23 -8.05
N VAL A 143 -4.62 0.31 -7.99
CA VAL A 143 -4.84 -1.10 -8.38
C VAL A 143 -5.92 -1.73 -7.50
N LEU A 144 -5.83 -1.56 -6.18
CA LEU A 144 -6.81 -2.14 -5.25
C LEU A 144 -8.23 -1.58 -5.46
N CYS A 145 -8.34 -0.25 -5.69
CA CYS A 145 -9.63 0.38 -5.99
C CYS A 145 -10.21 -0.12 -7.32
N ALA A 146 -9.39 -0.25 -8.37
CA ALA A 146 -9.83 -0.75 -9.66
C ALA A 146 -10.27 -2.22 -9.59
N GLN A 147 -9.56 -3.06 -8.83
CA GLN A 147 -9.96 -4.44 -8.57
C GLN A 147 -11.27 -4.53 -7.78
N ALA A 148 -11.60 -3.51 -6.98
CA ALA A 148 -12.89 -3.37 -6.31
C ALA A 148 -14.00 -2.78 -7.19
N GLY A 149 -13.73 -2.55 -8.48
CA GLY A 149 -14.71 -2.07 -9.48
C GLY A 149 -14.85 -0.56 -9.61
N ALA A 150 -13.87 0.22 -9.13
CA ALA A 150 -13.85 1.68 -9.27
C ALA A 150 -13.27 2.14 -10.63
N ASP A 151 -13.71 3.31 -11.12
CA ASP A 151 -13.03 4.11 -12.16
C ASP A 151 -11.92 4.93 -11.49
N VAL A 152 -10.67 4.58 -11.74
CA VAL A 152 -9.52 5.13 -11.02
C VAL A 152 -8.76 6.13 -11.86
N ARG A 153 -8.45 7.30 -11.23
CA ARG A 153 -7.67 8.38 -11.82
C ARG A 153 -6.40 8.63 -11.00
N LEU A 154 -5.23 8.41 -11.60
CA LEU A 154 -3.93 8.73 -11.02
C LEU A 154 -3.52 10.15 -11.43
N ALA A 155 -3.72 11.13 -10.56
CA ALA A 155 -3.38 12.50 -10.86
C ALA A 155 -1.90 12.79 -10.64
N SER A 156 -1.30 13.49 -11.61
CA SER A 156 0.09 13.92 -11.59
C SER A 156 0.20 15.46 -11.64
N ARG A 157 1.02 16.04 -10.77
CA ARG A 157 1.40 17.45 -10.84
C ARG A 157 2.28 17.79 -12.05
N HIS A 158 2.78 16.78 -12.75
CA HIS A 158 3.61 16.93 -13.95
C HIS A 158 2.79 16.78 -15.24
N GLY A 159 1.47 16.87 -15.14
CA GLY A 159 0.53 16.84 -16.25
C GLY A 159 0.00 15.45 -16.61
N LEU A 160 -0.95 15.44 -17.53
CA LEU A 160 -1.69 14.23 -17.94
C LEU A 160 -0.77 13.13 -18.48
N ALA A 161 0.23 13.48 -19.30
CA ALA A 161 1.14 12.48 -19.86
C ALA A 161 1.88 11.68 -18.79
N SER A 162 2.32 12.32 -17.71
CA SER A 162 2.96 11.66 -16.57
C SER A 162 1.98 10.78 -15.80
N GLY A 163 0.75 11.27 -15.58
CA GLY A 163 -0.30 10.48 -14.96
C GLY A 163 -0.65 9.23 -15.76
N GLN A 164 -0.80 9.38 -17.09
CA GLN A 164 -1.15 8.28 -17.99
C GLN A 164 -0.03 7.25 -18.09
N ALA A 165 1.23 7.69 -18.20
CA ALA A 165 2.38 6.77 -18.21
C ALA A 165 2.43 5.90 -16.94
N ALA A 166 2.20 6.51 -15.76
CA ALA A 166 2.14 5.78 -14.50
C ALA A 166 0.96 4.80 -14.43
N ALA A 167 -0.21 5.21 -14.95
CA ALA A 167 -1.40 4.38 -15.02
C ALA A 167 -1.18 3.17 -15.94
N ASP A 168 -0.63 3.39 -17.14
CA ASP A 168 -0.37 2.32 -18.11
C ASP A 168 0.66 1.31 -17.63
N GLU A 169 1.76 1.80 -17.04
CA GLU A 169 2.82 0.95 -16.50
C GLU A 169 2.28 0.08 -15.35
N THR A 170 1.59 0.71 -14.40
CA THR A 170 1.03 0.02 -13.24
C THR A 170 -0.09 -0.95 -13.66
N GLY A 171 -0.99 -0.51 -14.52
CA GLY A 171 -2.08 -1.32 -15.03
C GLY A 171 -1.59 -2.55 -15.78
N ARG A 172 -0.56 -2.40 -16.62
CA ARG A 172 0.07 -3.52 -17.34
C ARG A 172 0.71 -4.52 -16.37
N ARG A 173 1.42 -4.03 -15.34
CA ARG A 173 2.10 -4.91 -14.39
C ARG A 173 1.14 -5.73 -13.53
N PHE A 174 0.00 -5.16 -13.17
CA PHE A 174 -0.96 -5.80 -12.25
C PHE A 174 -2.27 -6.25 -12.91
N GLY A 175 -2.36 -6.20 -14.23
CA GLY A 175 -3.51 -6.70 -14.98
C GLY A 175 -4.81 -5.95 -14.72
N THR A 176 -4.75 -4.62 -14.54
CA THR A 176 -5.92 -3.78 -14.26
C THR A 176 -5.92 -2.51 -15.12
N THR A 177 -7.08 -1.90 -15.30
CA THR A 177 -7.21 -0.63 -16.02
C THR A 177 -7.18 0.55 -15.05
N LEU A 178 -6.24 1.45 -15.27
CA LEU A 178 -6.11 2.71 -14.57
C LEU A 178 -6.05 3.84 -15.60
N HIS A 179 -6.47 5.03 -15.23
CA HIS A 179 -6.42 6.22 -16.09
C HIS A 179 -5.53 7.28 -15.49
N GLY A 180 -4.81 7.99 -16.33
CA GLY A 180 -4.08 9.18 -15.94
C GLY A 180 -5.00 10.38 -15.77
N ALA A 181 -4.61 11.29 -14.89
CA ALA A 181 -5.22 12.59 -14.71
C ALA A 181 -4.14 13.66 -14.50
N SER A 182 -4.49 14.93 -14.74
CA SER A 182 -3.61 16.05 -14.45
C SER A 182 -4.07 16.80 -13.22
N SER A 183 -3.11 17.21 -12.40
CA SER A 183 -3.29 18.19 -11.34
C SER A 183 -2.23 19.29 -11.43
N GLN A 184 -1.73 19.55 -12.65
CA GLN A 184 -0.66 20.50 -12.92
C GLN A 184 -1.15 21.95 -12.74
N THR A 185 -2.37 22.25 -13.21
CA THR A 185 -3.02 23.52 -13.01
C THR A 185 -4.21 23.40 -12.07
N ASP A 186 -4.65 24.51 -11.49
CA ASP A 186 -5.84 24.55 -10.64
C ASP A 186 -7.09 24.11 -11.40
N ASP A 187 -7.25 24.54 -12.65
CA ASP A 187 -8.43 24.20 -13.46
C ASP A 187 -8.49 22.71 -13.77
N GLU A 188 -7.36 22.08 -14.12
CA GLU A 188 -7.29 20.63 -14.36
C GLU A 188 -7.62 19.86 -13.08
N ARG A 189 -7.02 20.24 -11.94
CA ARG A 189 -7.29 19.62 -10.66
C ARG A 189 -8.76 19.75 -10.25
N ARG A 190 -9.34 20.93 -10.41
CA ARG A 190 -10.75 21.21 -10.10
C ARG A 190 -11.72 20.43 -10.97
N ALA A 191 -11.41 20.26 -12.26
CA ALA A 191 -12.21 19.42 -13.17
C ALA A 191 -12.26 17.97 -12.70
N GLU A 192 -11.15 17.40 -12.27
CA GLU A 192 -11.09 16.03 -11.72
C GLU A 192 -11.82 15.92 -10.38
N LEU A 193 -11.65 16.90 -9.48
CA LEU A 193 -12.32 16.94 -8.18
C LEU A 193 -13.84 17.03 -8.31
N ALA A 194 -14.37 17.84 -9.24
CA ALA A 194 -15.80 17.98 -9.48
C ALA A 194 -16.47 16.66 -9.92
N ALA A 195 -15.70 15.78 -10.54
CA ALA A 195 -16.20 14.48 -11.03
C ALA A 195 -15.98 13.32 -10.04
N ALA A 196 -15.17 13.49 -8.99
CA ALA A 196 -14.76 12.43 -8.09
C ALA A 196 -15.81 12.11 -7.01
N ASP A 197 -16.07 10.84 -6.79
CA ASP A 197 -16.85 10.35 -5.65
C ASP A 197 -15.95 10.09 -4.42
N VAL A 198 -14.68 9.79 -4.65
CA VAL A 198 -13.66 9.56 -3.61
C VAL A 198 -12.40 10.32 -3.98
N VAL A 199 -11.81 11.04 -3.02
CA VAL A 199 -10.53 11.71 -3.17
C VAL A 199 -9.55 11.15 -2.14
N MET A 200 -8.37 10.69 -2.61
CA MET A 200 -7.29 10.21 -1.78
C MET A 200 -6.06 11.12 -1.93
N GLY A 201 -5.62 11.74 -0.84
CA GLY A 201 -4.37 12.49 -0.74
C GLY A 201 -3.21 11.55 -0.45
N VAL A 202 -2.39 11.27 -1.46
CA VAL A 202 -1.26 10.32 -1.37
C VAL A 202 0.05 10.95 -1.86
N ALA A 203 0.15 12.26 -1.78
CA ALA A 203 1.36 13.01 -2.12
C ALA A 203 2.42 12.91 -1.00
N ALA A 204 3.58 13.54 -1.24
CA ALA A 204 4.64 13.61 -0.24
C ALA A 204 4.17 14.33 1.03
N ALA A 205 4.76 13.95 2.17
CA ALA A 205 4.47 14.56 3.46
C ALA A 205 4.66 16.10 3.44
N GLY A 206 3.72 16.83 4.04
CA GLY A 206 3.75 18.29 4.10
C GLY A 206 3.34 18.99 2.81
N VAL A 207 2.81 18.27 1.82
CA VAL A 207 2.32 18.85 0.55
C VAL A 207 0.80 18.82 0.53
N GLN A 208 0.19 20.02 0.56
CA GLN A 208 -1.26 20.15 0.36
C GLN A 208 -1.59 20.00 -1.13
N VAL A 209 -2.52 19.11 -1.45
CA VAL A 209 -2.95 18.79 -2.82
C VAL A 209 -4.41 19.13 -3.11
N MET A 210 -5.19 19.44 -2.09
CA MET A 210 -6.56 19.95 -2.19
C MET A 210 -6.75 21.10 -1.19
N SER A 211 -6.99 22.31 -1.68
CA SER A 211 -7.28 23.48 -0.86
C SER A 211 -8.75 23.52 -0.39
N GLU A 212 -9.11 24.47 0.48
CA GLU A 212 -10.52 24.70 0.85
C GLU A 212 -11.37 25.11 -0.36
N ALA A 213 -10.82 25.93 -1.26
CA ALA A 213 -11.50 26.32 -2.49
C ALA A 213 -11.75 25.11 -3.41
N ASP A 214 -10.81 24.20 -3.49
CA ASP A 214 -10.94 22.95 -4.25
C ASP A 214 -11.98 22.02 -3.59
N ARG A 215 -12.00 21.93 -2.26
CA ARG A 215 -13.00 21.15 -1.51
C ARG A 215 -14.42 21.60 -1.79
N ALA A 216 -14.65 22.92 -1.91
CA ALA A 216 -15.96 23.48 -2.20
C ALA A 216 -16.52 23.06 -3.57
N ILE A 217 -15.64 22.72 -4.52
CA ILE A 217 -16.02 22.28 -5.88
C ILE A 217 -16.30 20.78 -5.92
N ALA A 218 -15.75 19.98 -4.99
CA ALA A 218 -15.89 18.54 -4.95
C ALA A 218 -17.26 18.10 -4.41
N THR A 219 -18.35 18.59 -5.00
CA THR A 219 -19.75 18.42 -4.50
C THR A 219 -20.26 16.98 -4.56
N ARG A 220 -19.65 16.12 -5.38
CA ARG A 220 -19.98 14.69 -5.48
C ARG A 220 -19.24 13.83 -4.46
N MET A 221 -18.21 14.39 -3.84
CA MET A 221 -17.31 13.65 -2.95
C MET A 221 -18.08 13.04 -1.76
N LYS A 222 -17.89 11.75 -1.55
CA LYS A 222 -18.46 10.96 -0.42
C LYS A 222 -17.41 10.64 0.64
N VAL A 223 -16.15 10.48 0.23
CA VAL A 223 -15.03 10.23 1.14
C VAL A 223 -13.81 11.01 0.68
N ALA A 224 -13.16 11.68 1.64
CA ALA A 224 -11.84 12.28 1.51
C ALA A 224 -10.89 11.56 2.47
N ALA A 225 -9.85 10.90 1.96
CA ALA A 225 -8.90 10.14 2.76
C ALA A 225 -7.47 10.67 2.53
N ASP A 226 -6.76 11.02 3.59
CA ASP A 226 -5.43 11.61 3.54
C ASP A 226 -4.42 10.76 4.31
N VAL A 227 -3.27 10.47 3.69
CA VAL A 227 -2.16 9.77 4.36
C VAL A 227 -1.06 10.72 4.85
N ASN A 228 -1.24 12.03 4.67
CA ASN A 228 -0.28 13.03 5.12
C ASN A 228 -0.46 13.33 6.63
N ALA A 229 0.53 12.93 7.42
CA ALA A 229 0.57 13.18 8.85
C ALA A 229 1.34 14.47 9.25
N VAL A 230 1.91 15.19 8.27
CA VAL A 230 2.75 16.38 8.48
C VAL A 230 2.02 17.61 8.00
N PRO A 231 1.87 18.66 8.84
CA PRO A 231 1.24 19.91 8.42
C PRO A 231 1.97 20.58 7.23
N PRO A 232 1.20 21.26 6.33
CA PRO A 232 -0.25 21.29 6.26
C PRO A 232 -0.86 19.96 5.84
N GLU A 233 -2.16 19.76 6.15
CA GLU A 233 -2.89 18.58 5.67
C GLU A 233 -2.83 18.48 4.14
N GLY A 234 -2.73 17.27 3.61
CA GLY A 234 -2.75 17.03 2.16
C GLY A 234 -4.09 17.39 1.54
N LEU A 235 -5.18 17.08 2.23
CA LEU A 235 -6.54 17.47 1.87
C LEU A 235 -7.09 18.43 2.92
N ALA A 236 -7.31 19.68 2.55
CA ALA A 236 -7.77 20.73 3.47
C ALA A 236 -9.05 20.35 4.24
N GLY A 237 -8.97 20.41 5.57
CA GLY A 237 -10.04 20.07 6.50
C GLY A 237 -10.13 18.59 6.89
N VAL A 238 -9.25 17.72 6.36
CA VAL A 238 -9.13 16.35 6.82
C VAL A 238 -8.13 16.31 7.98
N GLY A 239 -8.65 16.21 9.20
CA GLY A 239 -7.82 16.14 10.39
C GLY A 239 -7.09 14.81 10.48
N VAL A 240 -5.83 14.84 10.98
CA VAL A 240 -4.96 13.67 11.07
C VAL A 240 -5.56 12.49 11.86
N MET A 241 -6.45 12.77 12.81
CA MET A 241 -7.14 11.80 13.66
C MET A 241 -8.55 11.42 13.16
N ASP A 242 -9.00 11.96 12.03
CA ASP A 242 -10.35 11.70 11.56
C ASP A 242 -10.53 10.23 11.16
N ASP A 243 -11.58 9.62 11.67
CA ASP A 243 -11.96 8.22 11.37
C ASP A 243 -13.44 8.20 10.96
N ALA A 244 -13.67 8.37 9.65
CA ALA A 244 -14.98 8.52 9.04
C ALA A 244 -15.84 9.60 9.70
N LYS A 245 -15.25 10.76 10.01
CA LYS A 245 -15.95 11.94 10.53
C LYS A 245 -16.56 12.76 9.40
N PRO A 246 -17.68 13.47 9.63
CA PRO A 246 -18.21 14.41 8.66
C PRO A 246 -17.18 15.49 8.31
N LEU A 247 -16.90 15.68 7.02
CA LEU A 247 -16.02 16.74 6.53
C LEU A 247 -16.81 18.05 6.39
N ALA A 248 -16.44 19.05 7.17
CA ALA A 248 -17.17 20.31 7.26
C ALA A 248 -17.40 20.96 5.88
N GLY A 249 -18.63 21.44 5.65
CA GLY A 249 -19.02 22.09 4.39
C GLY A 249 -19.24 21.16 3.21
N THR A 250 -19.26 19.82 3.45
CA THR A 250 -19.50 18.81 2.40
C THR A 250 -20.43 17.72 2.91
N GLY A 251 -20.88 16.81 2.02
CA GLY A 251 -21.55 15.55 2.40
C GLY A 251 -20.59 14.37 2.62
N ALA A 252 -19.28 14.62 2.58
CA ALA A 252 -18.26 13.58 2.64
C ALA A 252 -17.88 13.20 4.07
N LEU A 253 -17.28 12.01 4.21
CA LEU A 253 -16.58 11.57 5.41
C LEU A 253 -15.06 11.75 5.24
N ALA A 254 -14.40 12.22 6.29
CA ALA A 254 -12.96 12.42 6.35
C ALA A 254 -12.27 11.24 7.02
N ILE A 255 -11.14 10.81 6.45
CA ILE A 255 -10.25 9.80 7.02
C ILE A 255 -8.83 10.36 7.03
N GLY A 256 -8.24 10.48 8.21
CA GLY A 256 -6.93 11.05 8.42
C GLY A 256 -5.81 10.02 8.50
N ALA A 257 -4.60 10.52 8.43
CA ALA A 257 -3.37 9.73 8.34
C ALA A 257 -3.17 8.76 9.50
N LEU A 258 -3.57 9.12 10.73
CA LEU A 258 -3.40 8.24 11.89
C LEU A 258 -4.47 7.14 11.94
N ALA A 259 -5.68 7.38 11.45
CA ALA A 259 -6.67 6.32 11.29
C ALA A 259 -6.16 5.24 10.32
N VAL A 260 -5.64 5.66 9.16
CA VAL A 260 -4.99 4.76 8.18
C VAL A 260 -3.75 4.11 8.80
N GLY A 261 -2.89 4.87 9.46
CA GLY A 261 -1.62 4.42 10.05
C GLY A 261 -1.82 3.32 11.11
N ASN A 262 -2.85 3.45 11.95
CA ASN A 262 -3.20 2.44 12.95
C ASN A 262 -3.62 1.10 12.32
N VAL A 263 -4.36 1.14 11.23
CA VAL A 263 -4.72 -0.07 10.47
C VAL A 263 -3.49 -0.65 9.79
N LYS A 264 -2.69 0.18 9.11
CA LYS A 264 -1.43 -0.22 8.44
C LYS A 264 -0.49 -0.94 9.40
N TYR A 265 -0.28 -0.39 10.60
CA TYR A 265 0.58 -0.99 11.61
C TYR A 265 0.13 -2.42 11.95
N GLN A 266 -1.16 -2.59 12.24
CA GLN A 266 -1.72 -3.91 12.55
C GLN A 266 -1.62 -4.87 11.37
N VAL A 267 -1.85 -4.40 10.14
CA VAL A 267 -1.74 -5.21 8.93
C VAL A 267 -0.33 -5.76 8.78
N GLN A 268 0.69 -4.90 8.81
CA GLN A 268 2.08 -5.33 8.63
C GLN A 268 2.51 -6.31 9.74
N HIS A 269 2.19 -5.99 10.99
CA HIS A 269 2.49 -6.87 12.13
C HIS A 269 1.82 -8.25 11.97
N ARG A 270 0.50 -8.29 11.72
CA ARG A 270 -0.24 -9.54 11.55
C ARG A 270 0.28 -10.37 10.38
N MET A 271 0.64 -9.74 9.27
CA MET A 271 1.22 -10.44 8.12
C MET A 271 2.57 -11.07 8.46
N LEU A 272 3.45 -10.37 9.17
CA LEU A 272 4.72 -10.91 9.63
C LEU A 272 4.54 -12.07 10.63
N VAL A 273 3.59 -11.95 11.57
CA VAL A 273 3.23 -13.05 12.49
C VAL A 273 2.71 -14.26 11.71
N ARG A 274 1.73 -14.06 10.81
CA ARG A 274 1.18 -15.14 9.96
C ARG A 274 2.24 -15.81 9.11
N MET A 275 3.18 -15.03 8.56
CA MET A 275 4.31 -15.53 7.79
C MET A 275 5.22 -16.42 8.64
N ARG A 276 5.49 -16.04 9.89
CA ARG A 276 6.32 -16.79 10.83
C ARG A 276 5.63 -18.07 11.29
N GLU A 277 4.31 -18.03 11.55
CA GLU A 277 3.52 -19.12 12.13
C GLU A 277 2.90 -20.05 11.10
N ALA A 278 3.03 -19.73 9.82
CA ALA A 278 2.42 -20.51 8.75
C ALA A 278 2.90 -21.97 8.76
N ALA A 279 1.96 -22.90 8.82
CA ALA A 279 2.24 -24.33 8.72
C ALA A 279 2.79 -24.72 7.33
N LYS A 280 2.48 -23.94 6.32
CA LYS A 280 3.02 -24.02 4.96
C LYS A 280 3.51 -22.65 4.54
N PRO A 281 4.60 -22.54 3.77
CA PRO A 281 5.10 -21.26 3.28
C PRO A 281 4.03 -20.45 2.54
N VAL A 282 4.00 -19.15 2.84
CA VAL A 282 3.06 -18.19 2.25
C VAL A 282 3.81 -17.14 1.44
N THR A 283 3.13 -16.55 0.47
CA THR A 283 3.65 -15.40 -0.28
C THR A 283 2.65 -14.26 -0.13
N PHE A 284 3.06 -13.19 0.51
CA PHE A 284 2.21 -12.03 0.80
C PHE A 284 2.59 -10.81 -0.03
N SER A 285 1.55 -10.12 -0.50
CA SER A 285 1.63 -8.88 -1.26
C SER A 285 0.44 -7.98 -0.89
N PHE A 286 0.23 -6.87 -1.61
CA PHE A 286 -0.82 -5.90 -1.29
C PHE A 286 -2.27 -6.45 -1.34
N PRO A 287 -2.65 -7.46 -2.18
CA PRO A 287 -3.99 -8.03 -2.10
C PRO A 287 -4.25 -8.76 -0.78
N ASP A 288 -3.21 -9.46 -0.26
CA ASP A 288 -3.27 -10.11 1.05
C ASP A 288 -3.36 -9.07 2.16
N ALA A 289 -2.60 -7.97 2.04
CA ALA A 289 -2.66 -6.85 2.95
C ALA A 289 -4.06 -6.22 3.02
N LEU A 290 -4.77 -6.09 1.88
CA LEU A 290 -6.15 -5.60 1.86
C LEU A 290 -7.10 -6.55 2.60
N THR A 291 -6.93 -7.85 2.43
CA THR A 291 -7.71 -8.85 3.17
C THR A 291 -7.51 -8.68 4.68
N VAL A 292 -6.25 -8.60 5.13
CA VAL A 292 -5.94 -8.39 6.55
C VAL A 292 -6.44 -7.03 7.06
N ALA A 293 -6.38 -5.96 6.25
CA ALA A 293 -6.91 -4.66 6.62
C ALA A 293 -8.43 -4.68 6.85
N ARG A 294 -9.17 -5.40 6.00
CA ARG A 294 -10.62 -5.61 6.19
C ARG A 294 -10.93 -6.39 7.46
N GLU A 295 -10.14 -7.42 7.80
CA GLU A 295 -10.28 -8.16 9.05
C GLU A 295 -10.03 -7.25 10.26
N VAL A 296 -8.97 -6.44 10.24
CA VAL A 296 -8.66 -5.46 11.31
C VAL A 296 -9.82 -4.49 11.56
N LEU A 297 -10.46 -4.02 10.49
CA LEU A 297 -11.61 -3.12 10.61
C LEU A 297 -12.87 -3.83 11.11
N ALA A 298 -13.09 -5.07 10.69
CA ALA A 298 -14.25 -5.86 11.13
C ALA A 298 -14.19 -6.20 12.64
N GLU A 299 -12.99 -6.33 13.22
CA GLU A 299 -12.82 -6.56 14.66
C GLU A 299 -13.10 -5.31 15.51
N LYS A 300 -13.14 -4.11 14.91
CA LYS A 300 -13.44 -2.84 15.59
C LYS A 300 -14.90 -2.44 15.52
N SER A 301 -15.69 -3.12 14.68
CA SER A 301 -17.10 -2.87 14.43
C SER A 301 -17.97 -3.71 15.34
#